data_7c52772382a57ab77b09053ce70a756e
#
_entry.id   7c52772382a57ab77b09053ce70a756e
#
_cell.length_a   1.000
_cell.length_b   1.000
_cell.length_c   1.000
_cell.angle_alpha   90.00
_cell.angle_beta   90.00
_cell.angle_gamma   90.00
#
_symmetry.space_group_name_H-M   'P 1'
#
loop_
_entity.id
_entity.type
_entity.pdbx_description
1 polymer ?
#
loop_
_entity_poly.entity_id
_entity_poly.type
_entity_poly.pdbx_seq_one_letter_code
_entity_poly.pdbx_strand_id
1 'polypeptide(L)'
;MIDALDRSLETFLRRAVPIGPSIDVVFRAPDSEWAAQRSRPTVALFLHTINPAQSRASSGLRNNRVNGDVVRERDLPLMALQYVVSVWVSDPTDEHRLLGEVMRAIGSTVDLPVVDRDPALPFPTGTIAMSLVGEKERPRFENWGSLGVSPRASLDVTVYLPAGAPERLETAEPPETVDVETADRRQPSRSVRRRQVAGRIDPSNAGRRVVGRRGSAVVQESGRFVIPADDLDEVRLASDADPEGEPIVPFEEDSGVERPDNG
;
A
#
# COMPACT_ATOMS: atom_id res chain seq x y z
N MET A 1 10.19 3.07 -12.49
CA MET A 1 9.86 2.72 -11.08
C MET A 1 11.00 3.06 -10.13
N ILE A 2 12.22 2.49 -10.29
CA ILE A 2 13.37 2.81 -9.40
C ILE A 2 13.79 4.28 -9.59
N ASP A 3 13.82 4.77 -10.82
CA ASP A 3 14.09 6.17 -11.15
C ASP A 3 13.09 7.14 -10.50
N ALA A 4 11.81 6.77 -10.41
CA ALA A 4 10.80 7.53 -9.71
C ALA A 4 10.98 7.49 -8.17
N LEU A 5 11.46 6.34 -7.64
CA LEU A 5 11.85 6.25 -6.24
C LEU A 5 13.04 7.17 -5.93
N ASP A 6 14.06 7.17 -6.79
CA ASP A 6 15.24 8.02 -6.62
C ASP A 6 14.84 9.51 -6.56
N ARG A 7 13.97 9.97 -7.49
CA ARG A 7 13.42 11.34 -7.45
C ARG A 7 12.63 11.64 -6.16
N SER A 8 11.90 10.64 -5.69
CA SER A 8 11.14 10.78 -4.43
C SER A 8 12.07 10.89 -3.23
N LEU A 9 13.13 10.09 -3.17
CA LEU A 9 14.15 10.16 -2.12
C LEU A 9 14.91 11.47 -2.16
N GLU A 10 15.22 12.00 -3.34
CA GLU A 10 15.82 13.34 -3.49
C GLU A 10 14.89 14.41 -2.94
N THR A 11 13.62 14.41 -3.31
CA THR A 11 12.61 15.37 -2.82
C THR A 11 12.49 15.29 -1.30
N PHE A 12 12.41 14.09 -0.75
CA PHE A 12 12.38 13.85 0.69
C PHE A 12 13.62 14.44 1.39
N LEU A 13 14.81 14.10 0.90
CA LEU A 13 16.06 14.59 1.50
C LEU A 13 16.15 16.11 1.44
N ARG A 14 15.82 16.73 0.31
CA ARG A 14 15.83 18.20 0.17
C ARG A 14 14.86 18.90 1.09
N ARG A 15 13.75 18.26 1.44
CA ARG A 15 12.77 18.80 2.38
C ARG A 15 13.15 18.55 3.84
N ALA A 16 13.64 17.34 4.16
CA ALA A 16 13.84 16.89 5.53
C ALA A 16 15.22 17.26 6.11
N VAL A 17 16.21 17.50 5.25
CA VAL A 17 17.58 17.86 5.62
C VAL A 17 17.83 19.30 5.16
N PRO A 18 18.57 20.13 5.91
CA PRO A 18 18.92 21.49 5.49
C PRO A 18 19.94 21.49 4.33
N ILE A 19 19.56 20.83 3.22
CA ILE A 19 20.36 20.74 2.00
C ILE A 19 20.05 21.97 1.15
N GLY A 20 20.96 22.95 1.19
CA GLY A 20 20.85 24.11 0.30
C GLY A 20 21.08 23.75 -1.17
N PRO A 21 20.79 24.66 -2.12
CA PRO A 21 20.98 24.43 -3.55
C PRO A 21 22.45 24.21 -3.95
N SER A 22 23.38 24.49 -3.04
CA SER A 22 24.82 24.25 -3.24
C SER A 22 25.25 22.81 -2.99
N ILE A 23 24.37 21.95 -2.44
CA ILE A 23 24.65 20.55 -2.15
C ILE A 23 23.91 19.69 -3.18
N ASP A 24 24.64 18.84 -3.89
CA ASP A 24 24.06 17.93 -4.86
C ASP A 24 23.57 16.65 -4.18
N VAL A 25 22.50 16.07 -4.73
CA VAL A 25 22.03 14.72 -4.37
C VAL A 25 22.15 13.87 -5.61
N VAL A 26 22.86 12.75 -5.53
CA VAL A 26 23.14 11.89 -6.69
C VAL A 26 22.87 10.42 -6.39
N PHE A 27 22.41 9.68 -7.40
CA PHE A 27 22.08 8.27 -7.32
C PHE A 27 23.05 7.46 -8.21
N ARG A 28 24.29 7.29 -7.71
CA ARG A 28 25.33 6.57 -8.44
C ARG A 28 26.40 5.98 -7.51
N ALA A 29 27.15 5.01 -8.04
CA ALA A 29 28.31 4.51 -7.33
C ALA A 29 29.36 5.62 -7.17
N PRO A 30 29.88 5.84 -5.96
CA PRO A 30 30.91 6.84 -5.71
C PRO A 30 32.31 6.28 -6.01
N ASP A 31 32.57 6.02 -7.30
CA ASP A 31 33.88 5.56 -7.76
C ASP A 31 34.95 6.65 -7.72
N SER A 32 36.23 6.25 -7.93
CA SER A 32 37.38 7.16 -7.85
C SER A 32 37.33 8.27 -8.91
N GLU A 33 36.85 7.97 -10.10
CA GLU A 33 36.74 8.95 -11.19
C GLU A 33 35.73 10.04 -10.86
N TRP A 34 34.53 9.67 -10.43
CA TRP A 34 33.51 10.61 -10.00
C TRP A 34 33.98 11.43 -8.78
N ALA A 35 34.64 10.77 -7.82
CA ALA A 35 35.14 11.44 -6.63
C ALA A 35 36.14 12.54 -6.95
N ALA A 36 37.03 12.29 -7.95
CA ALA A 36 38.02 13.24 -8.41
C ALA A 36 37.44 14.42 -9.20
N GLN A 37 36.35 14.20 -9.96
CA GLN A 37 35.69 15.23 -10.77
C GLN A 37 34.71 16.09 -9.99
N ARG A 38 34.34 15.70 -8.78
CA ARG A 38 33.35 16.38 -7.96
C ARG A 38 33.81 17.76 -7.53
N SER A 39 33.04 18.78 -7.85
CA SER A 39 33.33 20.19 -7.52
C SER A 39 32.46 20.76 -6.39
N ARG A 40 31.41 20.05 -6.00
CA ARG A 40 30.42 20.51 -5.01
C ARG A 40 30.22 19.51 -3.88
N PRO A 41 29.85 19.97 -2.67
CA PRO A 41 29.34 19.08 -1.62
C PRO A 41 28.23 18.20 -2.15
N THR A 42 28.25 16.90 -1.81
CA THR A 42 27.31 15.94 -2.42
C THR A 42 26.87 14.91 -1.39
N VAL A 43 25.57 14.59 -1.39
CA VAL A 43 24.99 13.41 -0.75
C VAL A 43 24.80 12.36 -1.85
N ALA A 44 25.53 11.25 -1.76
CA ALA A 44 25.44 10.16 -2.72
C ALA A 44 24.67 8.99 -2.16
N LEU A 45 23.64 8.54 -2.89
CA LEU A 45 22.86 7.34 -2.61
C LEU A 45 23.22 6.30 -3.68
N PHE A 46 23.84 5.22 -3.29
CA PHE A 46 24.23 4.14 -4.19
C PHE A 46 23.34 2.91 -3.93
N LEU A 47 22.45 2.59 -4.87
CA LEU A 47 21.69 1.35 -4.86
C LEU A 47 22.62 0.20 -5.23
N HIS A 48 22.98 -0.63 -4.25
CA HIS A 48 23.95 -1.72 -4.48
C HIS A 48 23.28 -3.10 -4.48
N THR A 49 22.07 -3.24 -3.94
CA THR A 49 21.42 -4.55 -3.83
C THR A 49 19.90 -4.41 -3.91
N ILE A 50 19.27 -5.35 -4.59
CA ILE A 50 17.82 -5.50 -4.66
C ILE A 50 17.49 -6.96 -4.34
N ASN A 51 16.73 -7.19 -3.27
CA ASN A 51 16.35 -8.53 -2.82
C ASN A 51 14.84 -8.61 -2.54
N PRO A 52 14.22 -9.81 -2.69
CA PRO A 52 12.88 -10.02 -2.16
C PRO A 52 12.85 -9.83 -0.64
N ALA A 53 11.88 -9.05 -0.15
CA ALA A 53 11.70 -8.79 1.29
C ALA A 53 10.89 -9.91 1.95
N GLN A 54 11.46 -11.11 2.10
CA GLN A 54 10.77 -12.31 2.59
C GLN A 54 10.16 -12.13 3.99
N SER A 55 10.82 -11.39 4.88
CA SER A 55 10.34 -11.14 6.24
C SER A 55 9.13 -10.21 6.33
N ARG A 56 8.83 -9.47 5.28
CA ARG A 56 7.70 -8.54 5.17
C ARG A 56 6.72 -8.94 4.06
N ALA A 57 6.98 -10.04 3.36
CA ALA A 57 6.10 -10.53 2.32
C ALA A 57 4.81 -11.08 2.95
N SER A 58 3.69 -10.42 2.70
CA SER A 58 2.38 -10.99 2.89
C SER A 58 2.05 -11.78 1.61
N SER A 59 1.78 -13.07 1.74
CA SER A 59 1.34 -13.91 0.62
C SER A 59 -0.19 -13.99 0.54
N GLY A 60 -0.88 -13.06 1.19
CA GLY A 60 -2.31 -13.04 1.35
C GLY A 60 -3.06 -12.32 0.23
N LEU A 61 -4.38 -12.54 0.26
CA LEU A 61 -5.34 -11.72 -0.45
C LEU A 61 -5.75 -10.57 0.47
N ARG A 62 -5.63 -9.35 0.00
CA ARG A 62 -6.09 -8.17 0.72
C ARG A 62 -7.46 -7.78 0.20
N ASN A 63 -8.41 -7.58 1.12
CA ASN A 63 -9.70 -7.01 0.78
C ASN A 63 -9.56 -5.49 0.76
N ASN A 64 -9.69 -4.89 -0.40
CA ASN A 64 -9.70 -3.44 -0.57
C ASN A 64 -11.12 -2.98 -0.93
N ARG A 65 -11.51 -1.77 -0.52
CA ARG A 65 -12.79 -1.18 -0.91
C ARG A 65 -12.55 -0.17 -2.02
N VAL A 66 -13.13 -0.44 -3.17
CA VAL A 66 -13.10 0.47 -4.32
C VAL A 66 -14.54 0.79 -4.68
N ASN A 67 -14.94 2.06 -4.60
CA ASN A 67 -16.30 2.53 -4.89
C ASN A 67 -17.41 1.79 -4.10
N GLY A 68 -17.11 1.37 -2.85
CA GLY A 68 -18.05 0.62 -2.00
C GLY A 68 -17.99 -0.90 -2.17
N ASP A 69 -17.40 -1.41 -3.22
CA ASP A 69 -17.23 -2.85 -3.47
C ASP A 69 -15.98 -3.40 -2.79
N VAL A 70 -16.09 -4.62 -2.28
CA VAL A 70 -14.94 -5.35 -1.74
C VAL A 70 -14.22 -6.04 -2.90
N VAL A 71 -13.09 -5.48 -3.30
CA VAL A 71 -12.22 -6.07 -4.31
C VAL A 71 -11.12 -6.86 -3.61
N ARG A 72 -10.90 -8.09 -4.03
CA ARG A 72 -9.76 -8.90 -3.60
C ARG A 72 -8.57 -8.58 -4.48
N GLU A 73 -7.51 -8.11 -3.85
CA GLU A 73 -6.24 -7.84 -4.53
C GLU A 73 -5.18 -8.78 -3.95
N ARG A 74 -4.34 -9.30 -4.83
CA ARG A 74 -3.17 -10.06 -4.37
C ARG A 74 -2.15 -9.09 -3.80
N ASP A 75 -1.62 -9.40 -2.62
CA ASP A 75 -0.50 -8.66 -2.08
C ASP A 75 0.69 -8.77 -3.03
N LEU A 76 1.26 -7.60 -3.36
CA LEU A 76 2.42 -7.54 -4.23
C LEU A 76 3.68 -8.00 -3.49
N PRO A 77 4.58 -8.71 -4.17
CA PRO A 77 5.87 -9.00 -3.59
C PRO A 77 6.60 -7.70 -3.28
N LEU A 78 7.11 -7.59 -2.04
CA LEU A 78 7.95 -6.47 -1.64
C LEU A 78 9.39 -6.74 -2.00
N MET A 79 10.05 -5.76 -2.59
CA MET A 79 11.48 -5.75 -2.84
C MET A 79 12.17 -4.84 -1.84
N ALA A 80 13.23 -5.31 -1.23
CA ALA A 80 14.13 -4.53 -0.40
C ALA A 80 15.23 -3.94 -1.27
N LEU A 81 15.21 -2.63 -1.46
CA LEU A 81 16.21 -1.86 -2.18
C LEU A 81 17.20 -1.30 -1.15
N GLN A 82 18.46 -1.71 -1.25
CA GLN A 82 19.50 -1.35 -0.29
C GLN A 82 20.41 -0.29 -0.87
N TYR A 83 20.41 0.87 -0.22
CA TYR A 83 21.23 2.01 -0.58
C TYR A 83 22.33 2.23 0.46
N VAL A 84 23.53 2.51 -0.03
CA VAL A 84 24.57 3.15 0.78
C VAL A 84 24.47 4.65 0.60
N VAL A 85 24.29 5.36 1.69
CA VAL A 85 24.25 6.82 1.71
C VAL A 85 25.55 7.34 2.29
N SER A 86 26.26 8.14 1.52
CA SER A 86 27.53 8.75 1.90
C SER A 86 27.53 10.23 1.59
N VAL A 87 28.31 10.99 2.37
CA VAL A 87 28.45 12.43 2.21
C VAL A 87 29.87 12.75 1.74
N TRP A 88 29.98 13.66 0.79
CA TRP A 88 31.20 14.01 0.11
C TRP A 88 31.41 15.52 0.22
N VAL A 89 32.22 15.93 1.17
CA VAL A 89 32.66 17.31 1.40
C VAL A 89 34.16 17.32 1.69
N SER A 90 34.78 18.49 1.74
CA SER A 90 36.23 18.61 1.95
C SER A 90 36.62 18.54 3.43
N ASP A 91 35.76 19.04 4.30
CA ASP A 91 35.99 19.05 5.75
C ASP A 91 35.29 17.88 6.44
N PRO A 92 36.01 17.06 7.25
CA PRO A 92 35.41 15.93 7.95
C PRO A 92 34.32 16.33 8.95
N THR A 93 34.41 17.51 9.57
CA THR A 93 33.39 18.00 10.52
C THR A 93 32.06 18.26 9.79
N ASP A 94 32.15 18.88 8.62
CA ASP A 94 30.99 19.11 7.77
C ASP A 94 30.42 17.80 7.22
N GLU A 95 31.28 16.82 6.91
CA GLU A 95 30.86 15.46 6.51
C GLU A 95 30.03 14.82 7.61
N HIS A 96 30.53 14.78 8.83
CA HIS A 96 29.84 14.17 9.96
C HIS A 96 28.54 14.91 10.32
N ARG A 97 28.56 16.25 10.26
CA ARG A 97 27.37 17.05 10.51
C ARG A 97 26.27 16.75 9.52
N LEU A 98 26.56 16.79 8.21
CA LEU A 98 25.59 16.54 7.16
C LEU A 98 25.10 15.09 7.16
N LEU A 99 26.00 14.12 7.40
CA LEU A 99 25.63 12.72 7.53
C LEU A 99 24.71 12.49 8.74
N GLY A 100 24.96 13.18 9.85
CA GLY A 100 24.11 13.16 11.04
C GLY A 100 22.70 13.70 10.77
N GLU A 101 22.57 14.78 9.99
CA GLU A 101 21.27 15.32 9.57
C GLU A 101 20.50 14.33 8.68
N VAL A 102 21.19 13.70 7.72
CA VAL A 102 20.60 12.66 6.86
C VAL A 102 20.16 11.45 7.71
N MET A 103 21.00 11.00 8.64
CA MET A 103 20.69 9.91 9.56
C MET A 103 19.45 10.22 10.39
N ARG A 104 19.34 11.43 10.93
CA ARG A 104 18.19 11.88 11.71
C ARG A 104 16.92 11.90 10.86
N ALA A 105 16.98 12.45 9.65
CA ALA A 105 15.83 12.53 8.74
C ALA A 105 15.29 11.14 8.38
N ILE A 106 16.16 10.23 7.97
CA ILE A 106 15.77 8.86 7.61
C ILE A 106 15.32 8.08 8.85
N GLY A 107 16.07 8.17 9.96
CA GLY A 107 15.77 7.43 11.18
C GLY A 107 14.47 7.85 11.87
N SER A 108 14.02 9.09 11.67
CA SER A 108 12.73 9.58 12.17
C SER A 108 11.55 9.30 11.22
N THR A 109 11.81 8.75 10.05
CA THR A 109 10.80 8.54 9.01
C THR A 109 10.63 7.05 8.73
N VAL A 110 9.49 6.50 9.14
CA VAL A 110 9.18 5.05 8.93
C VAL A 110 8.70 4.77 7.51
N ASP A 111 8.01 5.73 6.92
CA ASP A 111 7.38 5.62 5.60
C ASP A 111 7.67 6.87 4.77
N LEU A 112 8.05 6.69 3.51
CA LEU A 112 8.30 7.80 2.58
C LEU A 112 7.03 8.64 2.42
N PRO A 113 7.06 9.93 2.84
CA PRO A 113 5.85 10.76 2.84
C PRO A 113 5.25 10.91 1.45
N VAL A 114 3.92 10.86 1.37
CA VAL A 114 3.19 10.96 0.10
C VAL A 114 3.53 12.25 -0.66
N VAL A 115 3.73 13.35 0.06
CA VAL A 115 4.07 14.66 -0.52
C VAL A 115 5.41 14.69 -1.25
N ASP A 116 6.31 13.76 -0.94
CA ASP A 116 7.64 13.67 -1.54
C ASP A 116 7.69 12.66 -2.69
N ARG A 117 6.60 11.93 -2.94
CA ARG A 117 6.57 10.87 -3.95
C ARG A 117 6.42 11.43 -5.35
N ASP A 118 7.21 10.90 -6.25
CA ASP A 118 7.09 11.19 -7.68
C ASP A 118 5.77 10.59 -8.21
N PRO A 119 5.00 11.34 -9.02
CA PRO A 119 3.73 10.86 -9.58
C PRO A 119 3.86 9.59 -10.45
N ALA A 120 5.06 9.32 -10.97
CA ALA A 120 5.32 8.11 -11.76
C ALA A 120 5.51 6.84 -10.90
N LEU A 121 5.49 6.95 -9.56
CA LEU A 121 5.45 5.77 -8.70
C LEU A 121 4.08 5.09 -8.82
N PRO A 122 4.03 3.77 -9.06
CA PRO A 122 2.77 3.05 -9.25
C PRO A 122 1.92 2.93 -7.97
N PHE A 123 2.42 3.45 -6.83
CA PHE A 123 1.77 3.37 -5.52
C PHE A 123 1.68 4.74 -4.86
N PRO A 124 0.79 5.61 -5.33
CA PRO A 124 0.72 6.97 -4.81
C PRO A 124 0.31 7.03 -3.33
N THR A 125 -0.48 6.07 -2.84
CA THR A 125 -1.05 6.06 -1.48
C THR A 125 -0.61 4.87 -0.61
N GLY A 126 0.08 3.87 -1.18
CA GLY A 126 0.58 2.70 -0.43
C GLY A 126 1.76 3.04 0.49
N THR A 127 2.10 2.14 1.40
CA THR A 127 3.27 2.29 2.28
C THR A 127 4.56 1.99 1.52
N ILE A 128 5.51 2.93 1.54
CA ILE A 128 6.89 2.74 1.07
C ILE A 128 7.78 2.88 2.30
N ALA A 129 7.94 1.78 3.03
CA ALA A 129 8.69 1.80 4.27
C ALA A 129 10.18 2.02 4.03
N MET A 130 10.80 2.81 4.91
CA MET A 130 12.24 3.04 4.95
C MET A 130 12.79 2.68 6.32
N SER A 131 14.01 2.16 6.36
CA SER A 131 14.70 1.89 7.61
C SER A 131 16.20 2.04 7.48
N LEU A 132 16.83 2.53 8.55
CA LEU A 132 18.27 2.35 8.72
C LEU A 132 18.52 0.89 9.08
N VAL A 133 19.51 0.27 8.45
CA VAL A 133 19.88 -1.12 8.72
C VAL A 133 20.66 -1.18 10.03
N GLY A 134 20.17 -1.98 10.98
CA GLY A 134 20.80 -2.17 12.28
C GLY A 134 22.01 -3.08 12.24
N GLU A 135 22.77 -3.09 13.33
CA GLU A 135 24.03 -3.86 13.46
C GLU A 135 23.88 -5.38 13.22
N LYS A 136 22.69 -5.93 13.47
CA LYS A 136 22.38 -7.37 13.30
C LYS A 136 21.86 -7.72 11.91
N GLU A 137 21.36 -6.75 11.17
CA GLU A 137 20.82 -6.93 9.83
C GLU A 137 21.91 -6.52 8.82
N ARG A 138 22.80 -7.42 8.50
CA ARG A 138 23.79 -7.13 7.44
C ARG A 138 23.11 -7.08 6.08
N PRO A 139 23.35 -6.00 5.25
CA PRO A 139 24.61 -5.88 4.54
C PRO A 139 25.35 -4.57 4.85
N ARG A 140 26.52 -4.67 5.37
CA ARG A 140 27.46 -3.56 5.36
C ARG A 140 28.06 -3.46 3.97
N PHE A 141 28.06 -2.27 3.40
CA PHE A 141 28.83 -2.01 2.21
C PHE A 141 30.32 -1.99 2.57
N GLU A 142 30.97 -3.12 2.41
CA GLU A 142 32.41 -3.27 2.74
C GLU A 142 33.31 -3.03 1.52
N ASN A 143 32.75 -2.76 0.35
CA ASN A 143 33.47 -2.79 -0.93
C ASN A 143 34.00 -1.42 -1.39
N TRP A 144 34.33 -0.49 -0.46
CA TRP A 144 34.94 0.78 -0.84
C TRP A 144 36.21 0.60 -1.67
N GLY A 145 37.01 -0.41 -1.36
CA GLY A 145 38.22 -0.72 -2.12
C GLY A 145 37.96 -1.09 -3.58
N SER A 146 36.86 -1.78 -3.87
CA SER A 146 36.48 -2.12 -5.24
C SER A 146 36.02 -0.91 -6.07
N LEU A 147 35.59 0.17 -5.41
CA LEU A 147 35.28 1.45 -6.04
C LEU A 147 36.52 2.35 -6.21
N GLY A 148 37.68 1.91 -5.74
CA GLY A 148 38.90 2.67 -5.80
C GLY A 148 38.94 3.91 -4.89
N VAL A 149 38.11 3.95 -3.87
CA VAL A 149 38.03 5.06 -2.89
C VAL A 149 38.34 4.59 -1.49
N SER A 150 38.82 5.50 -0.63
CA SER A 150 39.03 5.19 0.77
C SER A 150 37.72 4.96 1.51
N PRO A 151 37.71 4.02 2.47
CA PRO A 151 36.54 3.84 3.36
C PRO A 151 36.13 5.14 4.02
N ARG A 152 34.81 5.36 4.15
CA ARG A 152 34.24 6.51 4.80
C ARG A 152 32.97 6.19 5.56
N ALA A 153 32.57 7.10 6.45
CA ALA A 153 31.30 6.97 7.16
C ALA A 153 30.14 6.93 6.18
N SER A 154 29.26 5.98 6.36
CA SER A 154 28.06 5.80 5.52
C SER A 154 26.91 5.22 6.32
N LEU A 155 25.70 5.35 5.77
CA LEU A 155 24.49 4.77 6.29
C LEU A 155 23.99 3.71 5.33
N ASP A 156 23.62 2.55 5.85
CA ASP A 156 22.89 1.54 5.08
C ASP A 156 21.39 1.78 5.26
N VAL A 157 20.71 2.04 4.16
CA VAL A 157 19.27 2.35 4.12
C VAL A 157 18.56 1.30 3.29
N THR A 158 17.51 0.71 3.84
CA THR A 158 16.62 -0.18 3.09
C THR A 158 15.29 0.49 2.83
N VAL A 159 14.89 0.50 1.56
CA VAL A 159 13.56 0.97 1.13
C VAL A 159 12.78 -0.24 0.60
N TYR A 160 11.55 -0.40 1.10
CA TYR A 160 10.69 -1.51 0.70
C TYR A 160 9.70 -1.03 -0.35
N LEU A 161 9.86 -1.51 -1.57
CA LEU A 161 9.04 -1.12 -2.71
C LEU A 161 8.23 -2.31 -3.22
N PRO A 162 6.88 -2.19 -3.37
CA PRO A 162 6.10 -3.22 -4.03
C PRO A 162 6.54 -3.44 -5.48
N ALA A 163 6.70 -4.69 -5.90
CA ALA A 163 7.09 -5.04 -7.27
C ALA A 163 5.86 -5.48 -8.07
N GLY A 164 5.47 -4.69 -9.04
CA GLY A 164 4.35 -4.99 -9.95
C GLY A 164 3.17 -4.02 -9.80
N ALA A 165 2.12 -4.27 -10.55
CA ALA A 165 0.83 -3.62 -10.41
C ALA A 165 -0.12 -4.53 -9.61
N PRO A 166 -1.02 -3.98 -8.78
CA PRO A 166 -2.01 -4.79 -8.08
C PRO A 166 -2.88 -5.55 -9.09
N GLU A 167 -2.84 -6.87 -8.99
CA GLU A 167 -3.72 -7.74 -9.76
C GLU A 167 -5.06 -7.80 -9.04
N ARG A 168 -6.09 -7.25 -9.66
CA ARG A 168 -7.46 -7.40 -9.19
C ARG A 168 -7.92 -8.81 -9.55
N LEU A 169 -8.25 -9.58 -8.54
CA LEU A 169 -8.88 -10.87 -8.74
C LEU A 169 -10.38 -10.62 -8.92
N GLU A 170 -10.96 -11.17 -9.97
CA GLU A 170 -12.41 -11.20 -10.10
C GLU A 170 -12.98 -11.83 -8.84
N THR A 171 -13.77 -11.08 -8.12
CA THR A 171 -14.44 -11.58 -6.93
C THR A 171 -15.69 -12.30 -7.46
N ALA A 172 -15.82 -13.57 -7.13
CA ALA A 172 -17.10 -14.25 -7.32
C ALA A 172 -18.18 -13.40 -6.65
N GLU A 173 -19.35 -13.35 -7.26
CA GLU A 173 -20.49 -12.65 -6.66
C GLU A 173 -20.65 -13.09 -5.21
N PRO A 174 -20.86 -12.14 -4.28
CA PRO A 174 -21.06 -12.50 -2.89
C PRO A 174 -22.29 -13.42 -2.79
N PRO A 175 -22.24 -14.44 -1.92
CA PRO A 175 -23.35 -15.36 -1.78
C PRO A 175 -24.61 -14.57 -1.40
N GLU A 176 -25.72 -14.85 -2.09
CA GLU A 176 -27.02 -14.23 -1.81
C GLU A 176 -27.51 -14.55 -0.39
N THR A 177 -27.09 -15.68 0.13
CA THR A 177 -27.48 -16.15 1.46
C THR A 177 -26.26 -16.64 2.23
N VAL A 178 -26.11 -16.17 3.47
CA VAL A 178 -25.07 -16.62 4.40
C VAL A 178 -25.74 -17.17 5.66
N ASP A 179 -25.56 -18.46 5.92
CA ASP A 179 -25.96 -19.10 7.17
C ASP A 179 -24.79 -19.06 8.18
N VAL A 180 -24.95 -18.32 9.25
CA VAL A 180 -23.95 -18.25 10.32
C VAL A 180 -24.45 -19.08 11.52
N GLU A 181 -23.76 -20.15 11.83
CA GLU A 181 -23.99 -20.94 13.02
C GLU A 181 -22.95 -20.58 14.09
N THR A 182 -23.43 -20.10 15.23
CA THR A 182 -22.58 -19.77 16.38
C THR A 182 -22.85 -20.75 17.48
N ALA A 183 -21.86 -21.59 17.84
CA ALA A 183 -21.93 -22.50 18.97
C ALA A 183 -21.10 -21.96 20.13
N ASP A 184 -21.63 -22.09 21.36
CA ASP A 184 -20.85 -21.80 22.57
C ASP A 184 -19.85 -22.94 22.79
N ARG A 185 -18.56 -22.60 22.86
CA ARG A 185 -17.49 -23.58 23.15
C ARG A 185 -17.69 -24.36 24.46
N ARG A 186 -18.41 -23.76 25.42
CA ARG A 186 -18.70 -24.39 26.73
C ARG A 186 -20.00 -25.20 26.74
N GLN A 187 -20.89 -24.94 25.77
CA GLN A 187 -22.16 -25.65 25.62
C GLN A 187 -22.47 -25.87 24.14
N PRO A 188 -21.84 -26.84 23.47
CA PRO A 188 -22.01 -27.08 22.02
C PRO A 188 -23.42 -27.37 21.56
N SER A 189 -24.29 -27.82 22.48
CA SER A 189 -25.71 -28.07 22.20
C SER A 189 -26.55 -26.79 22.07
N ARG A 190 -25.97 -25.62 22.36
CA ARG A 190 -26.65 -24.33 22.23
C ARG A 190 -26.08 -23.57 21.05
N SER A 191 -26.39 -24.02 19.86
CA SER A 191 -26.09 -23.27 18.62
C SER A 191 -27.20 -22.31 18.27
N VAL A 192 -26.82 -21.11 17.83
CA VAL A 192 -27.75 -20.13 17.27
C VAL A 192 -27.44 -19.98 15.79
N ARG A 193 -28.37 -20.42 14.96
CA ARG A 193 -28.29 -20.24 13.51
C ARG A 193 -28.92 -18.90 13.12
N ARG A 194 -28.16 -18.06 12.43
CA ARG A 194 -28.64 -16.79 11.89
C ARG A 194 -28.45 -16.80 10.40
N ARG A 195 -29.53 -16.60 9.67
CA ARG A 195 -29.50 -16.41 8.24
C ARG A 195 -29.39 -14.92 7.92
N GLN A 196 -28.53 -14.58 7.00
CA GLN A 196 -28.40 -13.24 6.46
C GLN A 196 -28.55 -13.34 4.93
N VAL A 197 -29.31 -12.40 4.38
CA VAL A 197 -29.54 -12.29 2.95
C VAL A 197 -28.81 -11.05 2.47
N ALA A 198 -28.01 -11.20 1.41
CA ALA A 198 -27.37 -10.12 0.71
C ALA A 198 -28.12 -9.83 -0.58
N GLY A 199 -28.28 -8.56 -0.91
CA GLY A 199 -28.92 -8.13 -2.15
C GLY A 199 -28.26 -6.89 -2.70
N ARG A 200 -28.57 -6.58 -3.96
CA ARG A 200 -28.17 -5.35 -4.63
C ARG A 200 -29.37 -4.69 -5.27
N ILE A 201 -29.53 -3.40 -5.06
CA ILE A 201 -30.53 -2.55 -5.71
C ILE A 201 -29.81 -1.37 -6.37
N ASP A 202 -30.55 -0.58 -7.11
CA ASP A 202 -29.98 0.59 -7.80
C ASP A 202 -29.17 1.48 -6.83
N PRO A 203 -27.92 1.83 -7.16
CA PRO A 203 -27.06 2.68 -6.33
C PRO A 203 -27.66 4.06 -5.96
N SER A 204 -28.62 4.55 -6.75
CA SER A 204 -29.36 5.78 -6.39
C SER A 204 -30.11 5.68 -5.06
N ASN A 205 -30.32 4.46 -4.54
CA ASN A 205 -30.91 4.20 -3.24
C ASN A 205 -29.87 4.15 -2.10
N ALA A 206 -28.62 4.51 -2.34
CA ALA A 206 -27.58 4.56 -1.31
C ALA A 206 -28.02 5.45 -0.14
N GLY A 207 -27.74 4.99 1.08
CA GLY A 207 -28.14 5.68 2.31
C GLY A 207 -29.59 5.40 2.77
N ARG A 208 -30.45 4.85 1.90
CA ARG A 208 -31.79 4.42 2.29
C ARG A 208 -31.73 3.14 3.14
N ARG A 209 -32.80 2.87 3.86
CA ARG A 209 -32.91 1.71 4.75
C ARG A 209 -33.68 0.59 4.08
N VAL A 210 -33.15 -0.61 4.11
CA VAL A 210 -33.87 -1.84 3.82
C VAL A 210 -34.34 -2.47 5.14
N VAL A 211 -35.56 -2.99 5.15
CA VAL A 211 -36.24 -3.53 6.35
C VAL A 211 -36.72 -4.95 6.02
N GLY A 212 -36.46 -5.87 6.91
CA GLY A 212 -36.98 -7.22 6.91
C GLY A 212 -37.57 -7.59 8.27
N ARG A 213 -38.22 -8.74 8.37
CA ARG A 213 -38.88 -9.19 9.63
C ARG A 213 -37.93 -9.28 10.82
N ARG A 214 -36.65 -9.53 10.60
CA ARG A 214 -35.63 -9.79 11.63
C ARG A 214 -34.66 -8.65 11.85
N GLY A 215 -34.75 -7.56 11.08
CA GLY A 215 -33.84 -6.42 11.21
C GLY A 215 -33.90 -5.44 10.05
N SER A 216 -33.00 -4.49 10.08
CA SER A 216 -32.81 -3.51 9.02
C SER A 216 -31.35 -3.27 8.74
N ALA A 217 -31.02 -2.82 7.52
CA ALA A 217 -29.69 -2.41 7.11
C ALA A 217 -29.77 -1.13 6.26
N VAL A 218 -28.63 -0.46 6.08
CA VAL A 218 -28.51 0.70 5.20
C VAL A 218 -27.90 0.24 3.88
N VAL A 219 -28.46 0.70 2.77
CA VAL A 219 -27.94 0.46 1.42
C VAL A 219 -26.60 1.18 1.29
N GLN A 220 -25.57 0.46 0.87
CA GLN A 220 -24.24 1.01 0.64
C GLN A 220 -24.21 1.85 -0.66
N GLU A 221 -23.13 2.61 -0.86
CA GLU A 221 -22.95 3.43 -2.07
C GLU A 221 -22.97 2.61 -3.38
N SER A 222 -22.61 1.34 -3.31
CA SER A 222 -22.68 0.37 -4.42
C SER A 222 -24.09 -0.20 -4.67
N GLY A 223 -25.08 0.21 -3.91
CA GLY A 223 -26.42 -0.37 -3.94
C GLY A 223 -26.56 -1.69 -3.16
N ARG A 224 -25.48 -2.20 -2.55
CA ARG A 224 -25.51 -3.46 -1.77
C ARG A 224 -26.02 -3.28 -0.37
N PHE A 225 -26.61 -4.34 0.16
CA PHE A 225 -27.01 -4.45 1.56
C PHE A 225 -26.90 -5.89 2.06
N VAL A 226 -26.78 -6.07 3.38
CA VAL A 226 -26.83 -7.38 4.04
C VAL A 226 -27.76 -7.23 5.24
N ILE A 227 -28.78 -8.07 5.33
CA ILE A 227 -29.84 -7.98 6.34
C ILE A 227 -30.14 -9.35 6.95
N PRO A 228 -30.44 -9.43 8.27
CA PRO A 228 -31.00 -10.64 8.86
C PRO A 228 -32.41 -10.91 8.28
N ALA A 229 -32.53 -11.86 7.38
CA ALA A 229 -33.78 -12.28 6.76
C ALA A 229 -33.70 -13.75 6.38
N ASP A 230 -34.83 -14.39 6.12
CA ASP A 230 -34.88 -15.76 5.65
C ASP A 230 -34.82 -15.83 4.12
N ASP A 231 -35.35 -14.81 3.44
CA ASP A 231 -35.35 -14.69 1.99
C ASP A 231 -35.29 -13.21 1.57
N LEU A 232 -34.81 -12.95 0.32
CA LEU A 232 -34.79 -11.63 -0.30
C LEU A 232 -36.20 -11.06 -0.52
N ASP A 233 -37.16 -11.90 -0.79
CA ASP A 233 -38.58 -11.51 -1.00
C ASP A 233 -39.23 -10.89 0.23
N GLU A 234 -38.66 -11.12 1.42
CA GLU A 234 -39.14 -10.51 2.68
C GLU A 234 -38.57 -9.10 2.91
N VAL A 235 -37.59 -8.67 2.09
CA VAL A 235 -36.89 -7.39 2.27
C VAL A 235 -37.61 -6.29 1.50
N ARG A 236 -37.77 -5.14 2.15
CA ARG A 236 -38.43 -3.97 1.60
C ARG A 236 -37.56 -2.73 1.72
N LEU A 237 -37.69 -1.80 0.78
CA LEU A 237 -36.99 -0.52 0.79
C LEU A 237 -37.85 0.52 1.51
N ALA A 238 -37.47 0.89 2.70
CA ALA A 238 -38.20 1.89 3.51
C ALA A 238 -37.83 3.32 3.09
N SER A 239 -38.79 4.22 3.27
CA SER A 239 -38.59 5.67 3.16
C SER A 239 -39.14 6.36 4.42
N ASP A 240 -38.82 7.65 4.59
CA ASP A 240 -39.36 8.46 5.71
C ASP A 240 -40.90 8.58 5.64
N ALA A 241 -41.48 8.49 4.43
CA ALA A 241 -42.93 8.56 4.20
C ALA A 241 -43.61 7.19 4.30
N ASP A 242 -42.88 6.08 4.09
CA ASP A 242 -43.39 4.73 4.17
C ASP A 242 -42.40 3.82 4.91
N PRO A 243 -42.60 3.64 6.23
CA PRO A 243 -41.76 2.80 7.08
C PRO A 243 -41.86 1.29 6.76
N GLU A 244 -42.99 0.84 6.22
CA GLU A 244 -43.21 -0.57 5.82
C GLU A 244 -42.50 -0.92 4.52
N GLY A 245 -42.26 0.09 3.69
CA GLY A 245 -41.43 0.01 2.52
C GLY A 245 -42.01 -0.71 1.29
N GLU A 246 -41.45 -0.41 0.14
CA GLU A 246 -41.80 -1.06 -1.12
C GLU A 246 -40.94 -2.32 -1.33
N PRO A 247 -41.47 -3.35 -2.04
CA PRO A 247 -40.64 -4.50 -2.43
C PRO A 247 -39.37 -4.05 -3.17
N ILE A 248 -38.26 -4.67 -2.85
CA ILE A 248 -37.01 -4.39 -3.56
C ILE A 248 -37.06 -4.99 -4.97
N VAL A 249 -36.57 -4.22 -5.94
CA VAL A 249 -36.32 -4.71 -7.29
C VAL A 249 -34.82 -5.02 -7.38
N PRO A 250 -34.42 -6.29 -7.57
CA PRO A 250 -33.02 -6.63 -7.75
C PRO A 250 -32.42 -5.88 -8.94
N PHE A 251 -31.22 -5.37 -8.76
CA PHE A 251 -30.46 -4.70 -9.81
C PHE A 251 -29.72 -5.76 -10.61
N GLU A 252 -30.15 -6.05 -11.82
CA GLU A 252 -29.40 -6.84 -12.81
C GLU A 252 -28.44 -5.90 -13.53
N GLU A 253 -27.14 -6.11 -13.36
CA GLU A 253 -26.15 -5.49 -14.23
C GLU A 253 -26.33 -6.07 -15.65
N ASP A 254 -26.65 -5.20 -16.60
CA ASP A 254 -26.69 -5.58 -18.01
C ASP A 254 -25.27 -6.03 -18.43
N SER A 255 -25.05 -7.34 -18.35
CA SER A 255 -23.80 -7.96 -18.76
C SER A 255 -23.72 -7.96 -20.27
N GLY A 256 -23.40 -6.79 -20.84
CA GLY A 256 -23.13 -6.60 -22.27
C GLY A 256 -21.86 -7.34 -22.73
N VAL A 257 -21.74 -8.61 -22.40
CA VAL A 257 -20.75 -9.51 -23.01
C VAL A 257 -21.41 -10.14 -24.22
N GLU A 258 -21.28 -9.48 -25.38
CA GLU A 258 -21.44 -10.16 -26.67
C GLU A 258 -20.48 -11.37 -26.69
N ARG A 259 -21.04 -12.56 -26.66
CA ARG A 259 -20.28 -13.77 -26.93
C ARG A 259 -19.85 -13.72 -28.40
N PRO A 260 -18.54 -13.84 -28.71
CA PRO A 260 -18.13 -13.99 -30.09
C PRO A 260 -18.72 -15.28 -30.64
N ASP A 261 -19.51 -15.11 -31.70
CA ASP A 261 -20.07 -16.17 -32.49
C ASP A 261 -18.92 -17.01 -33.08
N ASN A 262 -18.77 -18.25 -32.63
CA ASN A 262 -17.88 -19.23 -33.24
C ASN A 262 -18.58 -19.83 -34.42
N GLY A 263 -18.31 -19.27 -35.61
CA GLY A 263 -18.53 -19.91 -36.91
C GLY A 263 -17.30 -20.68 -37.37
#